data_e0786af62aa827f312f19a17e51cca21
#
_entry.id   e0786af62aa827f312f19a17e51cca21
#
_cell.length_a   1.000
_cell.length_b   1.000
_cell.length_c   1.000
_cell.angle_alpha   90.00
_cell.angle_beta   90.00
_cell.angle_gamma   90.00
#
_symmetry.space_group_name_H-M   'P 1'
#
loop_
_entity.id
_entity.type
_entity.pdbx_description
1 polymer ?
#
loop_
_entity_poly.entity_id
_entity_poly.type
_entity_poly.pdbx_seq_one_letter_code
_entity_poly.pdbx_strand_id
1 'polypeptide(L)'
;MNIKRAKEEIRNTIEAYLLKNEYGEYEIPVMAQRPVFLIGAPGIGKTQIMEQISRECKVGLVSYTITHHTRQSAIGLPFISRKNFDGKEMAVTEYTMSEIVASIYEKIQDSGLREGILFIDEINCVSETLAPAMLQFLQCKTFGSHKIPEGWLIVAAGNPPEYNKSVREFDVVTMDRVKKIQVEPDFDAWREYAYAKGVHPAVISYLNTRPANFYKMESTVDGKNFATPRGWENLSRLIQVYEKLEKTVDKDVVVQYIQHPQIARDFASYLELFYKYRTDYQIDEVLSGHIDDILVKKAAHASFDEKLSVTGLLLSRLNKVFGNVQEEEEKLASIFDVLKEAKEPLMGAQKEQPLVYLEDVKNRFQSDSLAKKKAGLLSREDIHHDQQVLDTLEKYVMDLKKENVQDGESAFSLLRVWFNAEKEAYDNGFDKAAKQLEYAFDFMESAFAGGQELVVFITELNTSSPAVAFLQEYSCERYYRYNKELLFRENTRDILERIRQLG
;
A
#
# COMPACT_ATOMS: atom_id res chain seq x y z
N MET A 1 -18.30 -3.88 4.37
CA MET A 1 -16.99 -4.38 4.90
C MET A 1 -15.94 -3.30 4.75
N ASN A 2 -14.81 -3.37 5.50
CA ASN A 2 -13.71 -2.42 5.31
C ASN A 2 -12.86 -2.73 4.07
N ILE A 3 -11.97 -1.79 3.70
CA ILE A 3 -11.15 -1.87 2.48
C ILE A 3 -10.14 -3.05 2.51
N LYS A 4 -9.61 -3.41 3.70
CA LYS A 4 -8.68 -4.53 3.88
C LYS A 4 -9.38 -5.87 3.57
N ARG A 5 -10.58 -6.07 4.11
CA ARG A 5 -11.38 -7.26 3.81
C ARG A 5 -11.85 -7.31 2.36
N ALA A 6 -12.18 -6.16 1.77
CA ALA A 6 -12.54 -6.07 0.35
C ALA A 6 -11.36 -6.46 -0.55
N LYS A 7 -10.13 -6.00 -0.23
CA LYS A 7 -8.91 -6.39 -0.93
C LYS A 7 -8.69 -7.90 -0.88
N GLU A 8 -8.78 -8.49 0.31
CA GLU A 8 -8.65 -9.94 0.50
C GLU A 8 -9.69 -10.73 -0.31
N GLU A 9 -10.94 -10.30 -0.28
CA GLU A 9 -12.03 -10.97 -1.01
C GLU A 9 -11.87 -10.88 -2.53
N ILE A 10 -11.35 -9.75 -3.05
CA ILE A 10 -11.05 -9.61 -4.47
C ILE A 10 -9.86 -10.49 -4.84
N ARG A 11 -8.81 -10.53 -4.04
CA ARG A 11 -7.66 -11.43 -4.24
C ARG A 11 -8.11 -12.87 -4.31
N ASN A 12 -8.88 -13.35 -3.32
CA ASN A 12 -9.41 -14.70 -3.29
C ASN A 12 -10.29 -14.99 -4.52
N THR A 13 -11.03 -14.00 -5.01
CA THR A 13 -11.84 -14.13 -6.24
C THR A 13 -10.96 -14.33 -7.47
N ILE A 14 -9.87 -13.56 -7.58
CA ILE A 14 -8.92 -13.68 -8.68
C ILE A 14 -8.25 -15.04 -8.66
N GLU A 15 -7.75 -15.48 -7.51
CA GLU A 15 -7.15 -16.81 -7.34
C GLU A 15 -8.12 -17.92 -7.74
N ALA A 16 -9.38 -17.85 -7.29
CA ALA A 16 -10.41 -18.84 -7.63
C ALA A 16 -10.77 -18.84 -9.12
N TYR A 17 -10.80 -17.66 -9.78
CA TYR A 17 -11.16 -17.55 -11.19
C TYR A 17 -10.01 -17.90 -12.14
N LEU A 18 -8.77 -17.82 -11.67
CA LEU A 18 -7.59 -18.19 -12.42
C LEU A 18 -7.12 -19.62 -12.15
N LEU A 19 -7.76 -20.31 -11.20
CA LEU A 19 -7.46 -21.72 -10.92
C LEU A 19 -7.83 -22.57 -12.15
N LYS A 20 -6.87 -23.42 -12.59
CA LYS A 20 -7.01 -24.31 -13.73
C LYS A 20 -7.05 -25.77 -13.28
N ASN A 21 -7.86 -26.57 -13.97
CA ASN A 21 -7.92 -28.00 -13.79
C ASN A 21 -6.71 -28.73 -14.44
N GLU A 22 -6.67 -30.06 -14.33
CA GLU A 22 -5.60 -30.89 -14.90
C GLU A 22 -5.48 -30.79 -16.43
N TYR A 23 -6.54 -30.32 -17.11
CA TYR A 23 -6.59 -30.11 -18.55
C TYR A 23 -6.16 -28.70 -19.00
N GLY A 24 -5.82 -27.83 -18.03
CA GLY A 24 -5.44 -26.43 -18.29
C GLY A 24 -6.62 -25.48 -18.51
N GLU A 25 -7.86 -25.92 -18.26
CA GLU A 25 -9.08 -25.13 -18.34
C GLU A 25 -9.38 -24.49 -16.98
N TYR A 26 -10.01 -23.32 -16.96
CA TYR A 26 -10.43 -22.68 -15.70
C TYR A 26 -11.51 -23.51 -15.00
N GLU A 27 -11.31 -23.82 -13.70
CA GLU A 27 -12.30 -24.54 -12.88
C GLU A 27 -13.66 -23.85 -12.88
N ILE A 28 -13.68 -22.51 -12.87
CA ILE A 28 -14.89 -21.72 -13.05
C ILE A 28 -14.88 -21.20 -14.50
N PRO A 29 -15.74 -21.70 -15.38
CA PRO A 29 -15.77 -21.26 -16.78
C PRO A 29 -15.89 -19.73 -16.90
N VAL A 30 -15.21 -19.12 -17.89
CA VAL A 30 -15.15 -17.65 -18.06
C VAL A 30 -16.52 -16.98 -18.08
N MET A 31 -17.54 -17.66 -18.63
CA MET A 31 -18.92 -17.14 -18.66
C MET A 31 -19.61 -17.16 -17.29
N ALA A 32 -19.16 -18.02 -16.37
CA ALA A 32 -19.68 -18.09 -15.00
C ALA A 32 -18.93 -17.18 -14.02
N GLN A 33 -17.79 -16.64 -14.43
CA GLN A 33 -17.00 -15.70 -13.63
C GLN A 33 -17.70 -14.33 -13.60
N ARG A 34 -18.31 -13.97 -12.49
CA ARG A 34 -19.02 -12.71 -12.31
C ARG A 34 -18.03 -11.54 -12.20
N PRO A 35 -18.21 -10.42 -12.92
CA PRO A 35 -17.46 -9.19 -12.67
C PRO A 35 -17.64 -8.75 -11.22
N VAL A 36 -16.55 -8.28 -10.59
CA VAL A 36 -16.63 -7.71 -9.25
C VAL A 36 -17.11 -6.27 -9.35
N PHE A 37 -18.10 -5.89 -8.54
CA PHE A 37 -18.60 -4.53 -8.46
C PHE A 37 -18.38 -3.94 -7.07
N LEU A 38 -17.42 -3.04 -6.97
CA LEU A 38 -16.95 -2.41 -5.74
C LEU A 38 -17.70 -1.09 -5.53
N ILE A 39 -18.60 -1.02 -4.56
CA ILE A 39 -19.35 0.19 -4.21
C ILE A 39 -18.84 0.72 -2.87
N GLY A 40 -18.52 2.01 -2.81
CA GLY A 40 -18.10 2.64 -1.57
C GLY A 40 -17.87 4.13 -1.71
N ALA A 41 -17.75 4.80 -0.58
CA ALA A 41 -17.54 6.22 -0.49
C ALA A 41 -16.31 6.69 -1.31
N PRO A 42 -16.28 7.95 -1.76
CA PRO A 42 -15.10 8.49 -2.45
C PRO A 42 -13.89 8.60 -1.50
N GLY A 43 -12.69 8.40 -2.04
CA GLY A 43 -11.45 8.61 -1.29
C GLY A 43 -11.04 7.53 -0.29
N ILE A 44 -11.70 6.36 -0.27
CA ILE A 44 -11.40 5.24 0.63
C ILE A 44 -10.37 4.23 0.09
N GLY A 45 -9.74 4.49 -1.06
CA GLY A 45 -8.66 3.66 -1.59
C GLY A 45 -9.08 2.57 -2.59
N LYS A 46 -10.29 2.60 -3.16
CA LYS A 46 -10.77 1.57 -4.13
C LYS A 46 -9.81 1.32 -5.29
N THR A 47 -9.25 2.36 -5.87
CA THR A 47 -8.29 2.26 -6.98
C THR A 47 -6.93 1.74 -6.52
N GLN A 48 -6.47 2.18 -5.34
CA GLN A 48 -5.16 1.79 -4.79
C GLN A 48 -5.06 0.29 -4.49
N ILE A 49 -6.15 -0.33 -4.01
CA ILE A 49 -6.13 -1.78 -3.74
C ILE A 49 -5.97 -2.61 -5.02
N MET A 50 -6.39 -2.10 -6.19
CA MET A 50 -6.21 -2.82 -7.46
C MET A 50 -4.75 -2.96 -7.84
N GLU A 51 -3.95 -1.89 -7.67
CA GLU A 51 -2.51 -1.95 -7.89
C GLU A 51 -1.81 -2.92 -6.93
N GLN A 52 -2.23 -2.93 -5.66
CA GLN A 52 -1.68 -3.86 -4.68
C GLN A 52 -2.02 -5.30 -5.03
N ILE A 53 -3.28 -5.60 -5.36
CA ILE A 53 -3.73 -6.94 -5.73
C ILE A 53 -3.01 -7.43 -7.00
N SER A 54 -2.87 -6.57 -8.01
CA SER A 54 -2.15 -6.90 -9.24
C SER A 54 -0.71 -7.35 -8.95
N ARG A 55 -0.01 -6.63 -8.07
CA ARG A 55 1.36 -7.00 -7.66
C ARG A 55 1.39 -8.30 -6.84
N GLU A 56 0.50 -8.45 -5.87
CA GLU A 56 0.43 -9.63 -5.01
C GLU A 56 0.09 -10.91 -5.79
N CYS A 57 -0.86 -10.82 -6.72
CA CYS A 57 -1.25 -11.95 -7.58
C CYS A 57 -0.33 -12.12 -8.80
N LYS A 58 0.61 -11.20 -9.04
CA LYS A 58 1.51 -11.16 -10.20
C LYS A 58 0.76 -11.20 -11.54
N VAL A 59 -0.35 -10.46 -11.64
CA VAL A 59 -1.20 -10.37 -12.83
C VAL A 59 -1.15 -8.96 -13.43
N GLY A 60 -1.47 -8.83 -14.72
CA GLY A 60 -1.55 -7.54 -15.38
C GLY A 60 -2.66 -6.64 -14.81
N LEU A 61 -2.48 -5.33 -14.87
CA LEU A 61 -3.52 -4.35 -14.52
C LEU A 61 -3.68 -3.35 -15.67
N VAL A 62 -4.92 -3.23 -16.15
CA VAL A 62 -5.37 -2.15 -17.03
C VAL A 62 -6.46 -1.38 -16.29
N SER A 63 -6.32 -0.07 -16.15
CA SER A 63 -7.22 0.78 -15.39
C SER A 63 -7.80 1.89 -16.25
N TYR A 64 -9.12 2.01 -16.25
CA TYR A 64 -9.87 3.03 -16.96
C TYR A 64 -10.84 3.77 -16.06
N THR A 65 -10.92 5.10 -16.23
CA THR A 65 -12.01 5.92 -15.68
C THR A 65 -13.02 6.17 -16.81
N ILE A 66 -14.17 5.53 -16.73
CA ILE A 66 -15.11 5.45 -17.87
C ILE A 66 -15.80 6.79 -18.17
N THR A 67 -15.83 7.73 -17.23
CA THR A 67 -16.47 9.06 -17.41
C THR A 67 -15.84 9.91 -18.51
N HIS A 68 -14.61 9.63 -18.88
CA HIS A 68 -13.90 10.32 -19.95
C HIS A 68 -14.14 9.72 -21.35
N HIS A 69 -14.85 8.57 -21.42
CA HIS A 69 -15.08 7.86 -22.67
C HIS A 69 -16.44 8.20 -23.27
N THR A 70 -16.43 8.41 -24.58
CA THR A 70 -17.64 8.46 -25.42
C THR A 70 -18.05 7.04 -25.81
N ARG A 71 -19.27 6.87 -26.30
CA ARG A 71 -19.72 5.59 -26.85
C ARG A 71 -18.78 5.07 -27.96
N GLN A 72 -18.26 5.97 -28.79
CA GLN A 72 -17.38 5.63 -29.90
C GLN A 72 -16.00 5.15 -29.44
N SER A 73 -15.39 5.79 -28.44
CA SER A 73 -14.11 5.35 -27.91
C SER A 73 -14.22 4.05 -27.12
N ALA A 74 -15.33 3.84 -26.39
CA ALA A 74 -15.54 2.64 -25.59
C ALA A 74 -15.91 1.40 -26.43
N ILE A 75 -16.76 1.55 -27.46
CA ILE A 75 -17.25 0.42 -28.28
C ILE A 75 -16.42 0.22 -29.56
N GLY A 76 -15.82 1.27 -30.07
CA GLY A 76 -15.19 1.32 -31.37
C GLY A 76 -16.03 2.07 -32.43
N LEU A 77 -15.41 2.40 -33.57
CA LEU A 77 -16.05 3.07 -34.67
C LEU A 77 -16.66 2.03 -35.63
N PRO A 78 -17.90 2.24 -36.12
CA PRO A 78 -18.48 1.39 -37.13
C PRO A 78 -17.77 1.63 -38.47
N PHE A 79 -17.45 0.56 -39.18
CA PHE A 79 -16.98 0.61 -40.57
C PHE A 79 -17.68 -0.46 -41.39
N ILE A 80 -17.76 -0.24 -42.72
CA ILE A 80 -18.39 -1.17 -43.63
C ILE A 80 -17.34 -2.12 -44.17
N SER A 81 -17.51 -3.42 -43.93
CA SER A 81 -16.75 -4.51 -44.52
C SER A 81 -17.62 -5.25 -45.55
N ARG A 82 -17.00 -5.86 -46.55
CA ARG A 82 -17.69 -6.73 -47.51
C ARG A 82 -17.36 -8.19 -47.20
N LYS A 83 -18.41 -8.98 -47.00
CA LYS A 83 -18.28 -10.42 -46.73
C LYS A 83 -19.09 -11.24 -47.71
N ASN A 84 -18.58 -12.41 -48.07
CA ASN A 84 -19.28 -13.32 -48.95
C ASN A 84 -20.09 -14.31 -48.12
N PHE A 85 -21.41 -14.32 -48.31
CA PHE A 85 -22.34 -15.28 -47.69
C PHE A 85 -23.04 -16.04 -48.83
N ASP A 86 -22.86 -17.33 -48.90
CA ASP A 86 -23.42 -18.22 -49.94
C ASP A 86 -23.18 -17.73 -51.39
N GLY A 87 -21.96 -17.25 -51.64
CA GLY A 87 -21.58 -16.76 -52.96
C GLY A 87 -22.07 -15.34 -53.30
N LYS A 88 -22.73 -14.64 -52.38
CA LYS A 88 -23.17 -13.24 -52.53
C LYS A 88 -22.36 -12.32 -51.64
N GLU A 89 -21.81 -11.27 -52.25
CA GLU A 89 -21.11 -10.24 -51.52
C GLU A 89 -22.12 -9.29 -50.86
N MET A 90 -22.06 -9.22 -49.51
CA MET A 90 -22.92 -8.36 -48.71
C MET A 90 -22.10 -7.38 -47.90
N ALA A 91 -22.59 -6.16 -47.79
CA ALA A 91 -22.02 -5.13 -46.93
C ALA A 91 -22.45 -5.43 -45.48
N VAL A 92 -21.48 -5.52 -44.58
CA VAL A 92 -21.69 -5.79 -43.14
C VAL A 92 -21.07 -4.65 -42.36
N THR A 93 -21.78 -4.16 -41.34
CA THR A 93 -21.22 -3.19 -40.38
C THR A 93 -20.41 -3.94 -39.34
N GLU A 94 -19.14 -3.63 -39.23
CA GLU A 94 -18.22 -4.09 -38.18
C GLU A 94 -17.76 -2.91 -37.35
N TYR A 95 -17.20 -3.19 -36.16
CA TYR A 95 -16.66 -2.16 -35.29
C TYR A 95 -15.15 -2.34 -35.17
N THR A 96 -14.42 -1.24 -35.16
CA THR A 96 -13.00 -1.27 -34.76
C THR A 96 -12.87 -1.77 -33.35
N MET A 97 -11.71 -2.32 -32.99
CA MET A 97 -11.46 -2.72 -31.61
C MET A 97 -11.56 -1.51 -30.68
N SER A 98 -12.24 -1.67 -29.57
CA SER A 98 -12.33 -0.62 -28.54
C SER A 98 -10.95 -0.39 -27.90
N GLU A 99 -10.69 0.86 -27.52
CA GLU A 99 -9.48 1.25 -26.81
C GLU A 99 -9.29 0.42 -25.54
N ILE A 100 -10.37 0.14 -24.79
CA ILE A 100 -10.36 -0.64 -23.56
C ILE A 100 -9.86 -2.08 -23.82
N VAL A 101 -10.34 -2.72 -24.88
CA VAL A 101 -9.91 -4.08 -25.25
C VAL A 101 -8.49 -4.07 -25.84
N ALA A 102 -8.17 -3.08 -26.68
CA ALA A 102 -6.84 -2.93 -27.26
C ALA A 102 -5.76 -2.81 -26.19
N SER A 103 -5.99 -2.00 -25.15
CA SER A 103 -5.02 -1.81 -24.06
C SER A 103 -4.75 -3.09 -23.25
N ILE A 104 -5.69 -4.03 -23.23
CA ILE A 104 -5.42 -5.36 -22.62
C ILE A 104 -4.40 -6.11 -23.48
N TYR A 105 -4.59 -6.12 -24.81
CA TYR A 105 -3.64 -6.78 -25.73
C TYR A 105 -2.27 -6.13 -25.71
N GLU A 106 -2.21 -4.79 -25.67
CA GLU A 106 -0.96 -4.02 -25.51
C GLU A 106 -0.27 -4.40 -24.19
N LYS A 107 -1.02 -4.46 -23.08
CA LYS A 107 -0.47 -4.86 -21.77
C LYS A 107 0.10 -6.29 -21.81
N ILE A 108 -0.60 -7.23 -22.45
CA ILE A 108 -0.10 -8.60 -22.63
C ILE A 108 1.20 -8.60 -23.47
N GLN A 109 1.25 -7.83 -24.54
CA GLN A 109 2.42 -7.74 -25.41
C GLN A 109 3.63 -7.14 -24.67
N ASP A 110 3.42 -6.07 -23.90
CA ASP A 110 4.47 -5.33 -23.21
C ASP A 110 5.02 -6.06 -21.97
N SER A 111 4.13 -6.75 -21.24
CA SER A 111 4.48 -7.39 -19.97
C SER A 111 4.69 -8.90 -20.06
N GLY A 112 4.20 -9.55 -21.11
CA GLY A 112 4.13 -11.02 -21.19
C GLY A 112 3.08 -11.67 -20.28
N LEU A 113 2.37 -10.89 -19.46
CA LEU A 113 1.37 -11.40 -18.51
C LEU A 113 0.06 -11.69 -19.24
N ARG A 114 -0.30 -12.96 -19.35
CA ARG A 114 -1.53 -13.39 -20.04
C ARG A 114 -2.78 -13.23 -19.17
N GLU A 115 -2.62 -13.17 -17.86
CA GLU A 115 -3.69 -13.04 -16.87
C GLU A 115 -3.67 -11.64 -16.26
N GLY A 116 -4.86 -11.08 -15.97
CA GLY A 116 -4.93 -9.69 -15.52
C GLY A 116 -6.28 -9.24 -15.00
N ILE A 117 -6.30 -8.00 -14.56
CA ILE A 117 -7.46 -7.26 -14.10
C ILE A 117 -7.70 -6.11 -15.06
N LEU A 118 -8.92 -6.03 -15.60
CA LEU A 118 -9.46 -4.81 -16.18
C LEU A 118 -10.25 -4.08 -15.09
N PHE A 119 -9.69 -2.99 -14.59
CA PHE A 119 -10.34 -2.15 -13.61
C PHE A 119 -11.04 -0.97 -14.28
N ILE A 120 -12.35 -0.83 -14.04
CA ILE A 120 -13.18 0.25 -14.58
C ILE A 120 -13.70 1.09 -13.42
N ASP A 121 -13.14 2.28 -13.27
CA ASP A 121 -13.57 3.21 -12.22
C ASP A 121 -14.75 4.06 -12.68
N GLU A 122 -15.58 4.47 -11.72
CA GLU A 122 -16.77 5.31 -11.89
C GLU A 122 -17.82 4.72 -12.86
N ILE A 123 -17.93 3.38 -12.93
CA ILE A 123 -18.81 2.67 -13.86
C ILE A 123 -20.27 3.12 -13.82
N ASN A 124 -20.75 3.62 -12.70
CA ASN A 124 -22.11 4.09 -12.51
C ASN A 124 -22.29 5.60 -12.74
N CYS A 125 -21.23 6.29 -13.21
CA CYS A 125 -21.28 7.70 -13.63
C CYS A 125 -21.24 7.86 -15.16
N VAL A 126 -21.40 6.78 -15.92
CA VAL A 126 -21.40 6.79 -17.38
C VAL A 126 -22.56 7.58 -17.96
N SER A 127 -22.35 8.13 -19.16
CA SER A 127 -23.42 8.82 -19.91
C SER A 127 -24.59 7.87 -20.22
N GLU A 128 -25.79 8.42 -20.44
CA GLU A 128 -27.00 7.65 -20.80
C GLU A 128 -26.80 6.80 -22.04
N THR A 129 -26.06 7.32 -23.01
CA THR A 129 -25.82 6.66 -24.28
C THR A 129 -24.83 5.50 -24.17
N LEU A 130 -23.95 5.54 -23.17
CA LEU A 130 -22.91 4.51 -22.96
C LEU A 130 -23.35 3.45 -21.94
N ALA A 131 -24.21 3.78 -20.98
CA ALA A 131 -24.61 2.87 -19.90
C ALA A 131 -25.09 1.49 -20.39
N PRO A 132 -26.02 1.37 -21.38
CA PRO A 132 -26.45 0.05 -21.85
C PRO A 132 -25.33 -0.81 -22.40
N ALA A 133 -24.37 -0.20 -23.13
CA ALA A 133 -23.22 -0.92 -23.69
C ALA A 133 -22.25 -1.38 -22.60
N MET A 134 -22.05 -0.57 -21.56
CA MET A 134 -21.23 -0.96 -20.42
C MET A 134 -21.85 -2.08 -19.60
N LEU A 135 -23.17 -2.08 -19.42
CA LEU A 135 -23.86 -3.17 -18.75
C LEU A 135 -23.75 -4.48 -19.55
N GLN A 136 -23.94 -4.40 -20.89
CA GLN A 136 -23.73 -5.53 -21.76
C GLN A 136 -22.29 -6.05 -21.70
N PHE A 137 -21.32 -5.12 -21.67
CA PHE A 137 -19.91 -5.47 -21.53
C PHE A 137 -19.60 -6.22 -20.24
N LEU A 138 -20.12 -5.75 -19.11
CA LEU A 138 -19.97 -6.47 -17.83
C LEU A 138 -20.54 -7.90 -17.90
N GLN A 139 -21.67 -8.07 -18.60
CA GLN A 139 -22.34 -9.38 -18.72
C GLN A 139 -21.65 -10.33 -19.69
N CYS A 140 -21.30 -9.84 -20.88
CA CYS A 140 -20.82 -10.67 -21.99
C CYS A 140 -19.30 -10.66 -22.15
N LYS A 141 -18.60 -9.75 -21.45
CA LYS A 141 -17.14 -9.53 -21.59
C LYS A 141 -16.73 -9.21 -23.03
N THR A 142 -17.62 -8.56 -23.79
CA THR A 142 -17.40 -8.20 -25.20
C THR A 142 -17.84 -6.78 -25.50
N PHE A 143 -17.06 -6.07 -26.32
CA PHE A 143 -17.48 -4.86 -26.99
C PHE A 143 -17.60 -5.12 -28.49
N GLY A 144 -18.81 -4.99 -29.05
CA GLY A 144 -19.07 -5.38 -30.43
C GLY A 144 -18.73 -6.84 -30.69
N SER A 145 -17.78 -7.09 -31.62
CA SER A 145 -17.25 -8.42 -31.94
C SER A 145 -16.00 -8.80 -31.13
N HIS A 146 -15.46 -7.89 -30.34
CA HIS A 146 -14.17 -8.08 -29.67
C HIS A 146 -14.36 -8.51 -28.20
N LYS A 147 -13.86 -9.71 -27.87
CA LYS A 147 -13.86 -10.26 -26.51
C LYS A 147 -12.63 -9.83 -25.75
N ILE A 148 -12.79 -9.71 -24.41
CA ILE A 148 -11.64 -9.67 -23.50
C ILE A 148 -10.93 -11.02 -23.58
N PRO A 149 -9.58 -11.04 -23.62
CA PRO A 149 -8.81 -12.29 -23.53
C PRO A 149 -9.17 -13.11 -22.29
N GLU A 150 -9.16 -14.42 -22.42
CA GLU A 150 -9.33 -15.32 -21.29
C GLU A 150 -8.23 -15.10 -20.26
N GLY A 151 -8.58 -15.22 -18.96
CA GLY A 151 -7.67 -14.90 -17.86
C GLY A 151 -7.73 -13.43 -17.44
N TRP A 152 -8.51 -12.57 -18.13
CA TRP A 152 -8.73 -11.20 -17.70
C TRP A 152 -10.08 -11.04 -16.99
N LEU A 153 -10.01 -10.57 -15.74
CA LEU A 153 -11.18 -10.36 -14.90
C LEU A 153 -11.60 -8.89 -14.91
N ILE A 154 -12.90 -8.65 -14.89
CA ILE A 154 -13.43 -7.29 -14.77
C ILE A 154 -13.67 -6.99 -13.29
N VAL A 155 -13.07 -5.89 -12.81
CA VAL A 155 -13.40 -5.27 -11.54
C VAL A 155 -13.89 -3.86 -11.83
N ALA A 156 -15.14 -3.56 -11.51
CA ALA A 156 -15.72 -2.24 -11.66
C ALA A 156 -15.87 -1.56 -10.30
N ALA A 157 -15.65 -0.25 -10.25
CA ALA A 157 -15.88 0.55 -9.04
C ALA A 157 -16.90 1.66 -9.30
N GLY A 158 -17.63 2.01 -8.26
CA GLY A 158 -18.60 3.10 -8.29
C GLY A 158 -18.80 3.74 -6.92
N ASN A 159 -19.43 4.90 -6.91
CA ASN A 159 -19.80 5.59 -5.69
C ASN A 159 -21.32 5.45 -5.46
N PRO A 160 -21.77 5.40 -4.20
CA PRO A 160 -23.22 5.48 -3.90
C PRO A 160 -23.83 6.80 -4.36
N PRO A 161 -25.16 6.84 -4.64
CA PRO A 161 -25.84 8.03 -5.17
C PRO A 161 -25.77 9.27 -4.29
N GLU A 162 -25.68 9.10 -2.97
CA GLU A 162 -25.60 10.20 -2.01
C GLU A 162 -24.33 11.07 -2.17
N TYR A 163 -23.30 10.55 -2.83
CA TYR A 163 -22.04 11.27 -3.04
C TYR A 163 -21.97 12.02 -4.37
N ASN A 164 -22.67 11.51 -5.40
CA ASN A 164 -22.65 12.10 -6.73
C ASN A 164 -24.01 12.02 -7.40
N LYS A 165 -24.58 13.16 -7.77
CA LYS A 165 -25.90 13.25 -8.44
C LYS A 165 -25.93 12.61 -9.84
N SER A 166 -24.79 12.44 -10.46
CA SER A 166 -24.65 11.77 -11.78
C SER A 166 -24.67 10.25 -11.69
N VAL A 167 -24.66 9.69 -10.48
CA VAL A 167 -24.66 8.25 -10.27
C VAL A 167 -26.02 7.66 -10.63
N ARG A 168 -25.96 6.52 -11.33
CA ARG A 168 -27.13 5.69 -11.63
C ARG A 168 -27.09 4.42 -10.81
N GLU A 169 -28.25 4.03 -10.33
CA GLU A 169 -28.41 2.72 -9.73
C GLU A 169 -28.56 1.66 -10.82
N PHE A 170 -27.87 0.55 -10.65
CA PHE A 170 -28.06 -0.60 -11.51
C PHE A 170 -29.31 -1.35 -11.13
N ASP A 171 -30.04 -1.82 -12.13
CA ASP A 171 -31.23 -2.64 -11.94
C ASP A 171 -30.90 -4.02 -11.30
N VAL A 172 -31.91 -4.69 -10.82
CA VAL A 172 -31.79 -6.00 -10.16
C VAL A 172 -31.18 -7.03 -11.12
N VAL A 173 -31.48 -6.97 -12.41
CA VAL A 173 -30.97 -7.89 -13.42
C VAL A 173 -29.46 -7.78 -13.58
N THR A 174 -28.95 -6.56 -13.58
CA THR A 174 -27.50 -6.27 -13.60
C THR A 174 -26.84 -6.68 -12.31
N MET A 175 -27.49 -6.36 -11.17
CA MET A 175 -26.93 -6.68 -9.85
C MET A 175 -26.84 -8.18 -9.59
N ASP A 176 -27.74 -9.00 -10.14
CA ASP A 176 -27.68 -10.46 -10.05
C ASP A 176 -26.50 -11.07 -10.82
N ARG A 177 -25.95 -10.34 -11.80
CA ARG A 177 -24.86 -10.80 -12.66
C ARG A 177 -23.47 -10.35 -12.22
N VAL A 178 -23.37 -9.52 -11.20
CA VAL A 178 -22.10 -9.05 -10.64
C VAL A 178 -21.88 -9.58 -9.23
N LYS A 179 -20.63 -9.64 -8.80
CA LYS A 179 -20.25 -9.89 -7.41
C LYS A 179 -20.13 -8.54 -6.70
N LYS A 180 -21.20 -8.11 -6.01
CA LYS A 180 -21.22 -6.84 -5.30
C LYS A 180 -20.41 -6.90 -4.01
N ILE A 181 -19.49 -5.96 -3.85
CA ILE A 181 -18.71 -5.72 -2.64
C ILE A 181 -18.96 -4.28 -2.18
N GLN A 182 -19.57 -4.11 -1.01
CA GLN A 182 -19.80 -2.81 -0.41
C GLN A 182 -18.69 -2.49 0.59
N VAL A 183 -18.03 -1.34 0.37
CA VAL A 183 -16.89 -0.89 1.19
C VAL A 183 -17.27 0.35 1.96
N GLU A 184 -16.98 0.33 3.25
CA GLU A 184 -17.22 1.42 4.18
C GLU A 184 -15.90 1.97 4.71
N PRO A 185 -15.81 3.27 5.01
CA PRO A 185 -14.65 3.85 5.65
C PRO A 185 -14.40 3.18 7.01
N ASP A 186 -13.16 2.80 7.27
CA ASP A 186 -12.74 2.17 8.51
C ASP A 186 -11.39 2.77 8.92
N PHE A 187 -11.36 3.43 10.06
CA PHE A 187 -10.16 4.11 10.53
C PHE A 187 -9.06 3.13 10.95
N ASP A 188 -9.42 2.01 11.59
CA ASP A 188 -8.43 1.06 12.07
C ASP A 188 -7.71 0.38 10.90
N ALA A 189 -8.44 -0.03 9.87
CA ALA A 189 -7.85 -0.56 8.64
C ALA A 189 -6.97 0.48 7.91
N TRP A 190 -7.38 1.75 7.90
CA TRP A 190 -6.58 2.83 7.31
C TRP A 190 -5.34 3.15 8.15
N ARG A 191 -5.42 3.06 9.47
CA ARG A 191 -4.32 3.34 10.40
C ARG A 191 -3.14 2.36 10.18
N GLU A 192 -3.42 1.06 9.99
CA GLU A 192 -2.39 0.08 9.61
C GLU A 192 -1.67 0.50 8.32
N TYR A 193 -2.44 0.86 7.31
CA TYR A 193 -1.91 1.38 6.04
C TYR A 193 -1.11 2.67 6.24
N ALA A 194 -1.60 3.59 7.07
CA ALA A 194 -0.97 4.88 7.33
C ALA A 194 0.42 4.73 7.96
N TYR A 195 0.58 3.78 8.89
CA TYR A 195 1.89 3.46 9.45
C TYR A 195 2.83 2.85 8.41
N ALA A 196 2.36 1.88 7.64
CA ALA A 196 3.16 1.24 6.59
C ALA A 196 3.60 2.22 5.48
N LYS A 197 2.81 3.25 5.20
CA LYS A 197 3.09 4.27 4.17
C LYS A 197 3.73 5.55 4.72
N GLY A 198 4.06 5.59 6.00
CA GLY A 198 4.71 6.73 6.62
C GLY A 198 3.86 8.02 6.58
N VAL A 199 2.54 7.91 6.78
CA VAL A 199 1.68 9.08 6.94
C VAL A 199 2.18 9.93 8.10
N HIS A 200 2.11 11.26 7.97
CA HIS A 200 2.67 12.18 8.95
C HIS A 200 2.11 11.93 10.36
N PRO A 201 2.97 11.84 11.38
CA PRO A 201 2.59 11.43 12.74
C PRO A 201 1.50 12.29 13.37
N ALA A 202 1.51 13.61 13.10
CA ALA A 202 0.46 14.50 13.62
C ALA A 202 -0.92 14.14 13.08
N VAL A 203 -1.02 13.64 11.84
CA VAL A 203 -2.30 13.19 11.25
C VAL A 203 -2.78 11.93 11.95
N ILE A 204 -1.90 10.93 12.12
CA ILE A 204 -2.26 9.67 12.80
C ILE A 204 -2.66 9.95 14.25
N SER A 205 -1.85 10.69 15.00
CA SER A 205 -2.09 11.01 16.40
C SER A 205 -3.38 11.83 16.60
N TYR A 206 -3.65 12.80 15.71
CA TYR A 206 -4.91 13.55 15.73
C TYR A 206 -6.11 12.65 15.51
N LEU A 207 -6.06 11.76 14.53
CA LEU A 207 -7.16 10.86 14.20
C LEU A 207 -7.35 9.76 15.26
N ASN A 208 -6.30 9.35 15.94
CA ASN A 208 -6.41 8.45 17.10
C ASN A 208 -7.21 9.09 18.24
N THR A 209 -7.07 10.40 18.46
CA THR A 209 -7.84 11.12 19.46
C THR A 209 -9.24 11.48 19.00
N ARG A 210 -9.44 11.64 17.70
CA ARG A 210 -10.69 12.08 17.08
C ARG A 210 -11.06 11.22 15.85
N PRO A 211 -11.31 9.90 16.03
CA PRO A 211 -11.55 8.98 14.90
C PRO A 211 -12.80 9.35 14.07
N ALA A 212 -13.78 10.06 14.65
CA ALA A 212 -14.93 10.56 13.94
C ALA A 212 -14.58 11.60 12.83
N ASN A 213 -13.41 12.22 12.90
CA ASN A 213 -12.92 13.18 11.91
C ASN A 213 -12.18 12.51 10.73
N PHE A 214 -11.96 11.21 10.79
CA PHE A 214 -11.32 10.45 9.71
C PHE A 214 -12.15 10.49 8.42
N TYR A 215 -13.44 10.20 8.54
CA TYR A 215 -14.39 10.29 7.44
C TYR A 215 -15.64 11.01 7.90
N LYS A 216 -15.87 12.18 7.37
CA LYS A 216 -17.05 12.97 7.69
C LYS A 216 -17.58 13.65 6.43
N MET A 217 -18.89 13.63 6.23
CA MET A 217 -19.54 14.32 5.13
C MET A 217 -20.83 14.95 5.62
N GLU A 218 -20.94 16.27 5.46
CA GLU A 218 -22.10 17.06 5.89
C GLU A 218 -22.60 17.91 4.72
N SER A 219 -23.90 17.88 4.48
CA SER A 219 -24.54 18.78 3.51
C SER A 219 -24.93 20.09 4.21
N THR A 220 -24.47 21.21 3.69
CA THR A 220 -24.79 22.55 4.17
C THR A 220 -25.47 23.35 3.09
N VAL A 221 -25.99 24.54 3.43
CA VAL A 221 -26.60 25.45 2.46
C VAL A 221 -25.62 25.89 1.38
N ASP A 222 -24.35 26.06 1.75
CA ASP A 222 -23.26 26.51 0.86
C ASP A 222 -22.58 25.37 0.08
N GLY A 223 -22.99 24.10 0.29
CA GLY A 223 -22.39 22.93 -0.36
C GLY A 223 -22.14 21.76 0.59
N LYS A 224 -21.18 20.91 0.23
CA LYS A 224 -20.79 19.76 1.06
C LYS A 224 -19.47 20.05 1.78
N ASN A 225 -19.49 19.93 3.10
CA ASN A 225 -18.29 19.91 3.92
C ASN A 225 -17.83 18.45 4.11
N PHE A 226 -16.55 18.16 3.93
CA PHE A 226 -16.07 16.79 4.04
C PHE A 226 -14.61 16.67 4.50
N ALA A 227 -14.33 15.56 5.17
CA ALA A 227 -13.01 15.02 5.44
C ALA A 227 -12.97 13.57 4.93
N THR A 228 -11.91 13.19 4.22
CA THR A 228 -11.77 11.86 3.63
C THR A 228 -10.36 11.31 3.84
N PRO A 229 -10.17 9.99 3.83
CA PRO A 229 -8.85 9.37 3.88
C PRO A 229 -7.86 9.93 2.85
N ARG A 230 -8.31 10.13 1.61
CA ARG A 230 -7.50 10.77 0.55
C ARG A 230 -7.08 12.20 0.91
N GLY A 231 -7.98 12.96 1.51
CA GLY A 231 -7.67 14.32 1.99
C GLY A 231 -6.57 14.30 3.05
N TRP A 232 -6.67 13.42 4.03
CA TRP A 232 -5.68 13.24 5.09
C TRP A 232 -4.32 12.78 4.56
N GLU A 233 -4.30 11.83 3.63
CA GLU A 233 -3.06 11.35 3.01
C GLU A 233 -2.36 12.44 2.20
N ASN A 234 -3.11 13.18 1.39
CA ASN A 234 -2.55 14.26 0.58
C ASN A 234 -2.05 15.42 1.46
N LEU A 235 -2.78 15.77 2.51
CA LEU A 235 -2.34 16.75 3.50
C LEU A 235 -1.05 16.29 4.19
N SER A 236 -0.97 15.04 4.60
CA SER A 236 0.22 14.44 5.19
C SER A 236 1.46 14.60 4.29
N ARG A 237 1.32 14.26 3.02
CA ARG A 237 2.41 14.43 2.03
C ARG A 237 2.86 15.88 1.91
N LEU A 238 1.89 16.81 1.89
CA LEU A 238 2.21 18.24 1.85
C LEU A 238 2.97 18.69 3.10
N ILE A 239 2.49 18.30 4.30
CA ILE A 239 3.16 18.63 5.57
C ILE A 239 4.62 18.16 5.53
N GLN A 240 4.87 16.90 5.15
CA GLN A 240 6.23 16.35 5.06
C GLN A 240 7.13 17.11 4.08
N VAL A 241 6.59 17.57 2.96
CA VAL A 241 7.36 18.37 1.99
C VAL A 241 7.59 19.80 2.52
N TYR A 242 6.58 20.39 3.18
CA TYR A 242 6.71 21.73 3.78
C TYR A 242 7.71 21.74 4.93
N GLU A 243 7.78 20.70 5.74
CA GLU A 243 8.84 20.54 6.76
C GLU A 243 10.24 20.55 6.12
N LYS A 244 10.45 19.85 5.00
CA LYS A 244 11.73 19.86 4.27
C LYS A 244 12.07 21.23 3.67
N LEU A 245 11.05 22.01 3.35
CA LEU A 245 11.18 23.36 2.78
C LEU A 245 11.12 24.47 3.84
N GLU A 246 11.05 24.11 5.12
CA GLU A 246 10.92 25.03 6.27
C GLU A 246 9.70 25.97 6.13
N LYS A 247 8.61 25.47 5.53
CA LYS A 247 7.34 26.19 5.37
C LYS A 247 6.35 25.79 6.44
N THR A 248 5.50 26.73 6.84
CA THR A 248 4.43 26.50 7.81
C THR A 248 3.15 26.03 7.13
N VAL A 249 2.40 25.16 7.82
CA VAL A 249 1.07 24.71 7.43
C VAL A 249 0.07 25.32 8.40
N ASP A 250 -0.71 26.25 7.92
CA ASP A 250 -1.75 26.94 8.69
C ASP A 250 -3.15 26.40 8.35
N LYS A 251 -4.17 26.97 8.96
CA LYS A 251 -5.58 26.63 8.73
C LYS A 251 -5.98 26.76 7.25
N ASP A 252 -5.49 27.78 6.55
CA ASP A 252 -5.88 28.05 5.17
C ASP A 252 -5.28 27.02 4.21
N VAL A 253 -4.13 26.47 4.54
CA VAL A 253 -3.55 25.31 3.84
C VAL A 253 -4.33 24.04 4.15
N VAL A 254 -4.66 23.77 5.42
CA VAL A 254 -5.36 22.57 5.82
C VAL A 254 -6.74 22.48 5.17
N VAL A 255 -7.49 23.59 5.10
CA VAL A 255 -8.87 23.59 4.54
C VAL A 255 -8.89 23.22 3.05
N GLN A 256 -7.80 23.40 2.32
CA GLN A 256 -7.69 23.02 0.90
C GLN A 256 -7.74 21.50 0.71
N TYR A 257 -7.36 20.73 1.72
CA TYR A 257 -7.36 19.26 1.71
C TYR A 257 -8.51 18.65 2.53
N ILE A 258 -8.77 19.25 3.69
CA ILE A 258 -9.85 18.86 4.60
C ILE A 258 -10.94 19.91 4.47
N GLN A 259 -11.84 19.71 3.51
CA GLN A 259 -12.89 20.69 3.16
C GLN A 259 -14.05 20.67 4.17
N HIS A 260 -13.71 20.52 5.44
CA HIS A 260 -14.61 20.67 6.58
C HIS A 260 -14.03 21.72 7.52
N PRO A 261 -14.56 22.97 7.53
CA PRO A 261 -13.91 24.11 8.19
C PRO A 261 -13.65 23.92 9.68
N GLN A 262 -14.52 23.22 10.39
CA GLN A 262 -14.32 22.94 11.82
C GLN A 262 -13.17 21.95 12.05
N ILE A 263 -13.14 20.85 11.27
CA ILE A 263 -12.06 19.84 11.36
C ILE A 263 -10.74 20.46 10.94
N ALA A 264 -10.73 21.26 9.86
CA ALA A 264 -9.50 21.93 9.40
C ALA A 264 -8.91 22.87 10.44
N ARG A 265 -9.77 23.66 11.14
CA ARG A 265 -9.35 24.54 12.23
C ARG A 265 -8.80 23.74 13.41
N ASP A 266 -9.52 22.70 13.83
CA ASP A 266 -9.14 21.85 14.95
C ASP A 266 -7.80 21.15 14.70
N PHE A 267 -7.62 20.59 13.50
CA PHE A 267 -6.35 19.97 13.10
C PHE A 267 -5.20 20.98 12.99
N ALA A 268 -5.41 22.19 12.44
CA ALA A 268 -4.37 23.21 12.35
C ALA A 268 -3.87 23.62 13.76
N SER A 269 -4.77 23.83 14.71
CA SER A 269 -4.41 24.11 16.09
C SER A 269 -3.67 22.94 16.75
N TYR A 270 -4.11 21.72 16.45
CA TYR A 270 -3.42 20.50 16.94
C TYR A 270 -1.99 20.40 16.36
N LEU A 271 -1.81 20.70 15.08
CA LEU A 271 -0.50 20.63 14.41
C LEU A 271 0.50 21.63 15.02
N GLU A 272 0.06 22.85 15.34
CA GLU A 272 0.89 23.86 16.05
C GLU A 272 1.36 23.33 17.43
N LEU A 273 0.45 22.73 18.18
CA LEU A 273 0.79 22.11 19.47
C LEU A 273 1.71 20.92 19.32
N PHE A 274 1.51 20.09 18.29
CA PHE A 274 2.36 18.95 18.00
C PHE A 274 3.81 19.36 17.73
N TYR A 275 4.04 20.42 16.97
CA TYR A 275 5.40 20.94 16.76
C TYR A 275 6.01 21.53 18.02
N LYS A 276 5.20 22.24 18.83
CA LYS A 276 5.66 22.74 20.12
C LYS A 276 6.09 21.58 21.03
N TYR A 277 5.29 20.54 21.15
CA TYR A 277 5.61 19.38 21.99
C TYR A 277 6.84 18.62 21.48
N ARG A 278 7.00 18.49 20.17
CA ARG A 278 8.21 17.92 19.56
C ARG A 278 9.48 18.61 20.01
N THR A 279 9.45 19.93 20.07
CA THR A 279 10.59 20.76 20.56
C THR A 279 10.73 20.68 22.08
N ASP A 280 9.64 20.78 22.81
CA ASP A 280 9.60 20.84 24.26
C ASP A 280 10.03 19.53 24.95
N TYR A 281 9.76 18.38 24.33
CA TYR A 281 10.05 17.06 24.91
C TYR A 281 11.33 16.40 24.38
N GLN A 282 12.02 17.01 23.42
CA GLN A 282 13.31 16.54 22.93
C GLN A 282 13.36 15.03 22.68
N ILE A 283 12.40 14.51 21.90
CA ILE A 283 12.17 13.07 21.72
C ILE A 283 13.43 12.31 21.31
N ASP A 284 14.32 12.92 20.52
CA ASP A 284 15.56 12.27 20.09
C ASP A 284 16.54 12.05 21.27
N GLU A 285 16.56 12.97 22.24
CA GLU A 285 17.34 12.81 23.48
C GLU A 285 16.78 11.71 24.37
N VAL A 286 15.44 11.66 24.51
CA VAL A 286 14.76 10.58 25.23
C VAL A 286 15.12 9.20 24.65
N LEU A 287 15.05 9.07 23.30
CA LEU A 287 15.41 7.82 22.62
C LEU A 287 16.91 7.53 22.59
N SER A 288 17.75 8.50 22.98
CA SER A 288 19.19 8.31 23.19
C SER A 288 19.55 7.92 24.63
N GLY A 289 18.53 7.81 25.51
CA GLY A 289 18.71 7.44 26.93
C GLY A 289 18.90 8.66 27.85
N HIS A 290 18.80 9.88 27.35
CA HIS A 290 18.88 11.09 28.17
C HIS A 290 17.47 11.51 28.62
N ILE A 291 17.01 10.91 29.70
CA ILE A 291 15.68 11.18 30.27
C ILE A 291 15.84 12.12 31.46
N ASP A 292 15.43 13.39 31.28
CA ASP A 292 15.45 14.40 32.35
C ASP A 292 14.20 14.25 33.24
N ASP A 293 14.41 14.21 34.56
CA ASP A 293 13.33 14.19 35.58
C ASP A 293 12.34 15.36 35.41
N ILE A 294 12.79 16.51 34.88
CA ILE A 294 11.94 17.66 34.63
C ILE A 294 10.96 17.34 33.48
N LEU A 295 11.43 16.69 32.41
CA LEU A 295 10.60 16.26 31.29
C LEU A 295 9.58 15.20 31.71
N VAL A 296 9.99 14.24 32.52
CA VAL A 296 9.11 13.19 33.09
C VAL A 296 7.99 13.83 33.91
N LYS A 297 8.32 14.75 34.81
CA LYS A 297 7.33 15.47 35.63
C LYS A 297 6.40 16.32 34.78
N LYS A 298 6.93 17.00 33.74
CA LYS A 298 6.15 17.80 32.81
C LYS A 298 5.13 16.89 32.08
N ALA A 299 5.57 15.76 31.54
CA ALA A 299 4.71 14.79 30.87
C ALA A 299 3.63 14.20 31.82
N ALA A 300 4.00 13.85 33.05
CA ALA A 300 3.06 13.29 34.03
C ALA A 300 1.90 14.24 34.34
N HIS A 301 2.14 15.56 34.39
CA HIS A 301 1.13 16.59 34.70
C HIS A 301 0.48 17.23 33.45
N ALA A 302 0.88 16.80 32.25
CA ALA A 302 0.35 17.31 30.99
C ALA A 302 -1.13 16.97 30.79
N SER A 303 -1.82 17.70 29.91
CA SER A 303 -3.17 17.37 29.49
C SER A 303 -3.20 16.03 28.74
N PHE A 304 -4.33 15.39 28.67
CA PHE A 304 -4.47 14.09 27.97
C PHE A 304 -4.06 14.18 26.49
N ASP A 305 -4.48 15.24 25.78
CA ASP A 305 -4.12 15.47 24.38
C ASP A 305 -2.59 15.66 24.20
N GLU A 306 -1.93 16.33 25.15
CA GLU A 306 -0.47 16.50 25.16
C GLU A 306 0.25 15.18 25.38
N LYS A 307 -0.18 14.38 26.35
CA LYS A 307 0.36 13.04 26.64
C LYS A 307 0.27 12.12 25.42
N LEU A 308 -0.89 12.10 24.74
CA LEU A 308 -1.08 11.31 23.53
C LEU A 308 -0.21 11.84 22.38
N SER A 309 -0.02 13.14 22.27
CA SER A 309 0.88 13.74 21.27
C SER A 309 2.34 13.32 21.50
N VAL A 310 2.81 13.32 22.74
CA VAL A 310 4.16 12.86 23.11
C VAL A 310 4.31 11.36 22.82
N THR A 311 3.32 10.55 23.17
CA THR A 311 3.29 9.11 22.85
C THR A 311 3.36 8.89 21.32
N GLY A 312 2.58 9.65 20.55
CA GLY A 312 2.60 9.58 19.09
C GLY A 312 3.93 10.02 18.48
N LEU A 313 4.62 11.00 19.06
CA LEU A 313 5.96 11.43 18.65
C LEU A 313 7.00 10.32 18.87
N LEU A 314 7.00 9.66 20.05
CA LEU A 314 7.86 8.52 20.34
C LEU A 314 7.63 7.37 19.35
N LEU A 315 6.37 6.98 19.17
CA LEU A 315 5.98 5.92 18.22
C LEU A 315 6.42 6.21 16.79
N SER A 316 6.23 7.44 16.34
CA SER A 316 6.66 7.85 15.02
C SER A 316 8.17 7.71 14.81
N ARG A 317 8.94 8.11 15.81
CA ARG A 317 10.39 8.03 15.75
C ARG A 317 10.88 6.59 15.76
N LEU A 318 10.30 5.76 16.62
CA LEU A 318 10.56 4.32 16.67
C LEU A 318 10.19 3.62 15.35
N ASN A 319 9.00 3.91 14.82
CA ASN A 319 8.57 3.32 13.55
C ASN A 319 9.50 3.66 12.38
N LYS A 320 10.04 4.88 12.35
CA LYS A 320 11.05 5.25 11.36
C LYS A 320 12.34 4.44 11.54
N VAL A 321 12.77 4.24 12.78
CA VAL A 321 13.98 3.45 13.09
C VAL A 321 13.76 1.99 12.70
N PHE A 322 12.63 1.40 13.06
CA PHE A 322 12.31 0.01 12.69
C PHE A 322 12.15 -0.17 11.18
N GLY A 323 11.54 0.80 10.49
CA GLY A 323 11.46 0.79 9.03
C GLY A 323 12.84 0.79 8.37
N ASN A 324 13.77 1.61 8.85
CA ASN A 324 15.14 1.63 8.34
C ASN A 324 15.87 0.28 8.59
N VAL A 325 15.65 -0.34 9.74
CA VAL A 325 16.21 -1.68 10.05
C VAL A 325 15.65 -2.72 9.10
N GLN A 326 14.35 -2.72 8.85
CA GLN A 326 13.70 -3.64 7.93
C GLN A 326 14.19 -3.45 6.48
N GLU A 327 14.31 -2.20 6.01
CA GLU A 327 14.85 -1.89 4.68
C GLU A 327 16.28 -2.41 4.48
N GLU A 328 17.15 -2.24 5.49
CA GLU A 328 18.52 -2.76 5.44
C GLU A 328 18.57 -4.30 5.49
N GLU A 329 17.69 -4.94 6.25
CA GLU A 329 17.56 -6.40 6.29
C GLU A 329 17.15 -6.96 4.92
N GLU A 330 16.09 -6.40 4.33
CA GLU A 330 15.59 -6.80 3.01
C GLU A 330 16.68 -6.63 1.93
N LYS A 331 17.43 -5.52 1.99
CA LYS A 331 18.58 -5.28 1.10
C LYS A 331 19.67 -6.33 1.27
N LEU A 332 20.07 -6.65 2.51
CA LEU A 332 21.08 -7.68 2.78
C LEU A 332 20.60 -9.05 2.32
N ALA A 333 19.36 -9.41 2.54
CA ALA A 333 18.77 -10.66 2.06
C ALA A 333 18.86 -10.77 0.53
N SER A 334 18.50 -9.70 -0.19
CA SER A 334 18.59 -9.66 -1.66
C SER A 334 20.05 -9.77 -2.16
N ILE A 335 20.99 -9.07 -1.53
CA ILE A 335 22.42 -9.18 -1.86
C ILE A 335 22.91 -10.60 -1.58
N PHE A 336 22.53 -11.21 -0.46
CA PHE A 336 22.89 -12.58 -0.12
C PHE A 336 22.43 -13.57 -1.18
N ASP A 337 21.19 -13.45 -1.66
CA ASP A 337 20.63 -14.33 -2.71
C ASP A 337 21.41 -14.18 -4.02
N VAL A 338 21.75 -12.95 -4.41
CA VAL A 338 22.58 -12.68 -5.59
C VAL A 338 23.98 -13.27 -5.45
N LEU A 339 24.64 -13.10 -4.29
CA LEU A 339 25.96 -13.66 -4.03
C LEU A 339 25.94 -15.20 -3.95
N LYS A 340 24.86 -15.78 -3.45
CA LYS A 340 24.64 -17.23 -3.42
C LYS A 340 24.53 -17.80 -4.83
N GLU A 341 23.80 -17.14 -5.73
CA GLU A 341 23.71 -17.51 -7.15
C GLU A 341 25.08 -17.39 -7.84
N ALA A 342 25.84 -16.33 -7.54
CA ALA A 342 27.15 -16.09 -8.11
C ALA A 342 28.23 -17.08 -7.62
N LYS A 343 28.04 -17.74 -6.48
CA LYS A 343 29.09 -18.54 -5.80
C LYS A 343 29.64 -19.66 -6.67
N GLU A 344 28.78 -20.54 -7.20
CA GLU A 344 29.26 -21.70 -7.98
C GLU A 344 29.96 -21.30 -9.29
N PRO A 345 29.41 -20.36 -10.09
CA PRO A 345 30.10 -19.86 -11.27
C PRO A 345 31.44 -19.18 -10.95
N LEU A 346 31.51 -18.40 -9.85
CA LEU A 346 32.75 -17.74 -9.43
C LEU A 346 33.80 -18.73 -8.99
N MET A 347 33.45 -19.72 -8.16
CA MET A 347 34.41 -20.72 -7.63
C MET A 347 34.96 -21.60 -8.74
N GLY A 348 34.24 -21.83 -9.85
CA GLY A 348 34.71 -22.58 -11.03
C GLY A 348 35.49 -21.73 -12.06
N ALA A 349 35.59 -20.42 -11.87
CA ALA A 349 36.17 -19.50 -12.85
C ALA A 349 37.68 -19.60 -12.92
N GLN A 350 38.22 -19.77 -14.14
CA GLN A 350 39.67 -19.66 -14.43
C GLN A 350 40.05 -18.18 -14.59
N LYS A 351 41.36 -17.88 -14.63
CA LYS A 351 41.94 -16.52 -14.72
C LYS A 351 41.15 -15.59 -15.62
N GLU A 352 40.90 -14.36 -15.12
CA GLU A 352 40.23 -13.21 -15.78
C GLU A 352 38.70 -13.26 -15.86
N GLN A 353 37.99 -14.29 -15.37
CA GLN A 353 36.53 -14.42 -15.48
C GLN A 353 35.69 -14.03 -14.24
N PRO A 354 36.22 -13.84 -13.01
CA PRO A 354 35.38 -13.58 -11.83
C PRO A 354 34.53 -12.33 -11.97
N LEU A 355 35.09 -11.27 -12.56
CA LEU A 355 34.35 -10.00 -12.80
C LEU A 355 33.20 -10.17 -13.80
N VAL A 356 33.43 -10.94 -14.87
CA VAL A 356 32.46 -11.20 -15.91
C VAL A 356 31.20 -11.91 -15.30
N TYR A 357 31.47 -12.93 -14.48
CA TYR A 357 30.39 -13.66 -13.81
C TYR A 357 29.58 -12.77 -12.84
N LEU A 358 30.23 -11.94 -12.04
CA LEU A 358 29.53 -11.02 -11.14
C LEU A 358 28.75 -9.95 -11.92
N GLU A 359 29.34 -9.42 -13.00
CA GLU A 359 28.66 -8.50 -13.90
C GLU A 359 27.44 -9.18 -14.56
N ASP A 360 27.54 -10.44 -14.97
CA ASP A 360 26.42 -11.18 -15.56
C ASP A 360 25.27 -11.39 -14.57
N VAL A 361 25.56 -11.74 -13.31
CA VAL A 361 24.53 -11.90 -12.27
C VAL A 361 23.88 -10.56 -11.96
N LYS A 362 24.67 -9.48 -11.81
CA LYS A 362 24.15 -8.11 -11.65
C LYS A 362 23.24 -7.71 -12.82
N ASN A 363 23.67 -7.96 -14.06
CA ASN A 363 22.92 -7.61 -15.27
C ASN A 363 21.61 -8.43 -15.37
N ARG A 364 21.60 -9.70 -14.94
CA ARG A 364 20.37 -10.51 -14.84
C ARG A 364 19.40 -9.92 -13.82
N PHE A 365 19.86 -9.59 -12.62
CA PHE A 365 19.04 -8.92 -11.61
C PHE A 365 18.46 -7.61 -12.13
N GLN A 366 19.27 -6.78 -12.79
CA GLN A 366 18.83 -5.52 -13.40
C GLN A 366 17.77 -5.74 -14.49
N SER A 367 17.97 -6.74 -15.35
CA SER A 367 17.02 -7.07 -16.42
C SER A 367 15.70 -7.57 -15.86
N ASP A 368 15.71 -8.41 -14.83
CA ASP A 368 14.52 -8.90 -14.13
C ASP A 368 13.75 -7.77 -13.46
N SER A 369 14.45 -6.90 -12.74
CA SER A 369 13.86 -5.70 -12.12
C SER A 369 13.22 -4.78 -13.18
N LEU A 370 13.89 -4.54 -14.30
CA LEU A 370 13.34 -3.75 -15.41
C LEU A 370 12.10 -4.40 -16.04
N ALA A 371 12.12 -5.73 -16.22
CA ALA A 371 10.97 -6.47 -16.74
C ALA A 371 9.76 -6.37 -15.78
N LYS A 372 9.96 -6.59 -14.49
CA LYS A 372 8.93 -6.43 -13.46
C LYS A 372 8.40 -4.99 -13.39
N LYS A 373 9.28 -3.99 -13.50
CA LYS A 373 8.89 -2.56 -13.55
C LYS A 373 8.02 -2.26 -14.77
N LYS A 374 8.39 -2.73 -15.98
CA LYS A 374 7.58 -2.57 -17.20
C LYS A 374 6.22 -3.28 -17.06
N ALA A 375 6.20 -4.43 -16.45
CA ALA A 375 4.96 -5.16 -16.15
C ALA A 375 4.07 -4.45 -15.11
N GLY A 376 4.59 -3.46 -14.37
CA GLY A 376 3.88 -2.76 -13.29
C GLY A 376 3.78 -3.58 -12.00
N LEU A 377 4.65 -4.58 -11.84
CA LEU A 377 4.67 -5.48 -10.68
C LEU A 377 5.50 -4.96 -9.50
N LEU A 378 6.23 -3.86 -9.67
CA LEU A 378 7.01 -3.23 -8.61
C LEU A 378 6.33 -1.96 -8.11
N SER A 379 6.31 -1.78 -6.81
CA SER A 379 5.96 -0.51 -6.16
C SER A 379 7.12 0.50 -6.30
N ARG A 380 6.92 1.73 -5.84
CA ARG A 380 8.02 2.71 -5.78
C ARG A 380 9.07 2.30 -4.77
N GLU A 381 8.65 1.71 -3.67
CA GLU A 381 9.51 1.18 -2.62
C GLU A 381 10.36 0.01 -3.17
N ASP A 382 9.74 -0.93 -3.90
CA ASP A 382 10.46 -2.06 -4.52
C ASP A 382 11.49 -1.57 -5.54
N ILE A 383 11.15 -0.55 -6.36
CA ILE A 383 12.10 0.04 -7.32
C ILE A 383 13.28 0.70 -6.60
N HIS A 384 13.02 1.37 -5.47
CA HIS A 384 14.08 1.99 -4.67
C HIS A 384 14.98 0.92 -4.03
N HIS A 385 14.39 -0.13 -3.49
CA HIS A 385 15.08 -1.29 -2.94
C HIS A 385 15.98 -1.96 -3.99
N ASP A 386 15.45 -2.29 -5.17
CA ASP A 386 16.21 -2.89 -6.27
C ASP A 386 17.39 -1.99 -6.69
N GLN A 387 17.18 -0.66 -6.69
CA GLN A 387 18.25 0.29 -7.00
C GLN A 387 19.37 0.27 -5.96
N GLN A 388 19.03 0.20 -4.66
CA GLN A 388 20.02 0.11 -3.58
C GLN A 388 20.83 -1.19 -3.67
N VAL A 389 20.20 -2.32 -4.00
CA VAL A 389 20.87 -3.60 -4.26
C VAL A 389 21.83 -3.46 -5.44
N LEU A 390 21.37 -2.88 -6.57
CA LEU A 390 22.21 -2.66 -7.75
C LEU A 390 23.39 -1.75 -7.46
N ASP A 391 23.21 -0.68 -6.72
CA ASP A 391 24.28 0.25 -6.32
C ASP A 391 25.36 -0.48 -5.47
N THR A 392 24.93 -1.36 -4.58
CA THR A 392 25.87 -2.18 -3.76
C THR A 392 26.62 -3.20 -4.62
N LEU A 393 25.94 -3.89 -5.54
CA LEU A 393 26.59 -4.82 -6.46
C LEU A 393 27.56 -4.11 -7.40
N GLU A 394 27.22 -2.91 -7.88
CA GLU A 394 28.12 -2.09 -8.69
C GLU A 394 29.38 -1.70 -7.90
N LYS A 395 29.23 -1.32 -6.63
CA LYS A 395 30.35 -1.05 -5.73
C LYS A 395 31.25 -2.29 -5.60
N TYR A 396 30.67 -3.48 -5.40
CA TYR A 396 31.45 -4.73 -5.31
C TYR A 396 32.22 -5.02 -6.59
N VAL A 397 31.60 -4.82 -7.76
CA VAL A 397 32.29 -4.96 -9.05
C VAL A 397 33.45 -3.98 -9.18
N MET A 398 33.23 -2.71 -8.81
CA MET A 398 34.26 -1.66 -8.87
C MET A 398 35.46 -1.97 -7.91
N ASP A 399 35.15 -2.43 -6.71
CA ASP A 399 36.15 -2.71 -5.69
C ASP A 399 36.97 -3.98 -6.06
N LEU A 400 36.34 -5.03 -6.63
CA LEU A 400 37.08 -6.18 -7.20
C LEU A 400 38.00 -5.77 -8.35
N LYS A 401 37.59 -4.81 -9.21
CA LYS A 401 38.44 -4.26 -10.26
C LYS A 401 39.70 -3.56 -9.70
N LYS A 402 39.53 -2.79 -8.61
CA LYS A 402 40.64 -2.10 -7.93
C LYS A 402 41.63 -3.07 -7.31
N GLU A 403 41.13 -4.14 -6.68
CA GLU A 403 41.95 -5.19 -6.05
C GLU A 403 42.64 -6.09 -7.07
N ASN A 404 42.36 -5.95 -8.38
CA ASN A 404 42.95 -6.70 -9.48
C ASN A 404 42.93 -8.22 -9.27
N VAL A 405 41.80 -8.74 -8.78
CA VAL A 405 41.62 -10.15 -8.43
C VAL A 405 41.55 -11.00 -9.69
N GLN A 406 42.39 -12.09 -9.74
CA GLN A 406 42.53 -12.91 -10.93
C GLN A 406 41.90 -14.31 -10.82
N ASP A 407 41.44 -14.71 -9.65
CA ASP A 407 40.82 -16.02 -9.44
C ASP A 407 39.50 -15.89 -8.67
N GLY A 408 38.61 -16.86 -8.89
CA GLY A 408 37.26 -16.84 -8.35
C GLY A 408 37.19 -17.06 -6.85
N GLU A 409 38.13 -17.82 -6.27
CA GLU A 409 38.14 -18.08 -4.83
C GLU A 409 38.55 -16.83 -4.04
N SER A 410 39.56 -16.09 -4.50
CA SER A 410 39.96 -14.80 -3.93
C SER A 410 38.82 -13.75 -4.09
N ALA A 411 38.18 -13.71 -5.27
CA ALA A 411 37.06 -12.82 -5.51
C ALA A 411 35.92 -13.09 -4.52
N PHE A 412 35.51 -14.34 -4.37
CA PHE A 412 34.41 -14.69 -3.47
C PHE A 412 34.78 -14.45 -1.99
N SER A 413 36.04 -14.65 -1.62
CA SER A 413 36.54 -14.35 -0.27
C SER A 413 36.40 -12.84 0.05
N LEU A 414 36.77 -11.97 -0.89
CA LEU A 414 36.58 -10.51 -0.72
C LEU A 414 35.11 -10.10 -0.66
N LEU A 415 34.28 -10.63 -1.55
CA LEU A 415 32.82 -10.38 -1.50
C LEU A 415 32.23 -10.78 -0.15
N ARG A 416 32.64 -11.91 0.39
CA ARG A 416 32.25 -12.36 1.72
C ARG A 416 32.70 -11.39 2.83
N VAL A 417 33.89 -10.85 2.75
CA VAL A 417 34.40 -9.87 3.73
C VAL A 417 33.58 -8.60 3.67
N TRP A 418 33.30 -8.07 2.48
CA TRP A 418 32.50 -6.85 2.33
C TRP A 418 31.04 -7.04 2.76
N PHE A 419 30.43 -8.16 2.39
CA PHE A 419 29.08 -8.50 2.85
C PHE A 419 29.02 -8.63 4.38
N ASN A 420 30.01 -9.27 5.01
CA ASN A 420 30.07 -9.38 6.47
C ASN A 420 30.20 -8.01 7.15
N ALA A 421 30.95 -7.06 6.55
CA ALA A 421 31.05 -5.70 7.08
C ALA A 421 29.70 -4.95 7.00
N GLU A 422 28.92 -5.12 5.92
CA GLU A 422 27.57 -4.56 5.83
C GLU A 422 26.59 -5.21 6.83
N LYS A 423 26.73 -6.53 7.03
CA LYS A 423 25.96 -7.24 8.05
C LYS A 423 26.30 -6.75 9.46
N GLU A 424 27.56 -6.53 9.79
CA GLU A 424 27.96 -5.96 11.08
C GLU A 424 27.37 -4.55 11.30
N ALA A 425 27.31 -3.73 10.24
CA ALA A 425 26.68 -2.42 10.30
C ALA A 425 25.17 -2.53 10.57
N TYR A 426 24.50 -3.51 9.96
CA TYR A 426 23.09 -3.83 10.24
C TYR A 426 22.90 -4.29 11.68
N ASP A 427 23.70 -5.24 12.17
CA ASP A 427 23.61 -5.76 13.55
C ASP A 427 23.75 -4.62 14.58
N ASN A 428 24.69 -3.70 14.35
CA ASN A 428 24.86 -2.49 15.17
C ASN A 428 23.63 -1.54 15.09
N GLY A 429 23.03 -1.40 13.92
CA GLY A 429 21.80 -0.62 13.71
C GLY A 429 20.61 -1.24 14.46
N PHE A 430 20.46 -2.55 14.40
CA PHE A 430 19.44 -3.32 15.11
C PHE A 430 19.58 -3.18 16.63
N ASP A 431 20.78 -3.34 17.17
CA ASP A 431 21.06 -3.16 18.62
C ASP A 431 20.75 -1.74 19.08
N LYS A 432 21.04 -0.74 18.25
CA LYS A 432 20.69 0.64 18.54
C LYS A 432 19.18 0.84 18.58
N ALA A 433 18.45 0.26 17.63
CA ALA A 433 16.98 0.30 17.60
C ALA A 433 16.36 -0.36 18.83
N ALA A 434 16.92 -1.49 19.26
CA ALA A 434 16.51 -2.19 20.49
C ALA A 434 16.68 -1.31 21.73
N LYS A 435 17.83 -0.64 21.86
CA LYS A 435 18.06 0.31 22.96
C LYS A 435 17.09 1.49 22.94
N GLN A 436 16.78 2.02 21.75
CA GLN A 436 15.81 3.11 21.62
C GLN A 436 14.41 2.69 22.08
N LEU A 437 14.00 1.46 21.78
CA LEU A 437 12.74 0.91 22.28
C LEU A 437 12.74 0.81 23.82
N GLU A 438 13.81 0.31 24.40
CA GLU A 438 13.93 0.21 25.86
C GLU A 438 13.89 1.60 26.53
N TYR A 439 14.58 2.60 25.98
CA TYR A 439 14.51 3.98 26.48
C TYR A 439 13.11 4.61 26.32
N ALA A 440 12.40 4.28 25.25
CA ALA A 440 11.00 4.69 25.13
C ALA A 440 10.13 4.08 26.22
N PHE A 441 10.33 2.80 26.56
CA PHE A 441 9.66 2.19 27.71
C PHE A 441 10.05 2.85 29.04
N ASP A 442 11.33 3.16 29.27
CA ASP A 442 11.79 3.86 30.47
C ASP A 442 11.04 5.20 30.64
N PHE A 443 10.91 5.97 29.57
CA PHE A 443 10.17 7.23 29.60
C PHE A 443 8.68 7.00 29.85
N MET A 444 8.05 6.08 29.11
CA MET A 444 6.62 5.80 29.23
C MET A 444 6.23 5.28 30.62
N GLU A 445 7.03 4.41 31.20
CA GLU A 445 6.82 3.89 32.56
C GLU A 445 7.02 5.00 33.61
N SER A 446 8.06 5.83 33.45
CA SER A 446 8.38 6.90 34.40
C SER A 446 7.36 8.04 34.35
N ALA A 447 6.88 8.41 33.17
CA ALA A 447 5.98 9.54 33.00
C ALA A 447 4.50 9.16 33.21
N PHE A 448 4.09 7.95 32.83
CA PHE A 448 2.67 7.57 32.73
C PHE A 448 2.28 6.37 33.60
N ALA A 449 3.24 5.75 34.30
CA ALA A 449 3.00 4.75 35.39
C ALA A 449 1.85 3.76 35.13
N GLY A 450 1.76 3.15 33.94
CA GLY A 450 0.72 2.18 33.62
C GLY A 450 -0.64 2.82 33.27
N GLY A 451 -0.67 4.10 32.94
CA GLY A 451 -1.86 4.83 32.49
C GLY A 451 -2.35 4.40 31.10
N GLN A 452 -3.40 5.07 30.64
CA GLN A 452 -4.02 4.82 29.33
C GLN A 452 -3.04 5.10 28.17
N GLU A 453 -2.08 5.98 28.38
CA GLU A 453 -1.04 6.34 27.42
C GLU A 453 -0.13 5.15 27.08
N LEU A 454 0.22 4.34 28.07
CA LEU A 454 1.00 3.11 27.86
C LEU A 454 0.18 2.05 27.10
N VAL A 455 -1.11 1.95 27.37
CA VAL A 455 -2.03 1.08 26.60
C VAL A 455 -2.05 1.50 25.13
N VAL A 456 -2.15 2.79 24.85
CA VAL A 456 -2.10 3.34 23.48
C VAL A 456 -0.74 3.03 22.84
N PHE A 457 0.36 3.23 23.57
CA PHE A 457 1.70 2.94 23.07
C PHE A 457 1.85 1.48 22.62
N ILE A 458 1.43 0.52 23.43
CA ILE A 458 1.49 -0.91 23.10
C ILE A 458 0.55 -1.26 21.93
N THR A 459 -0.68 -0.74 21.94
CA THR A 459 -1.66 -0.98 20.87
C THR A 459 -1.15 -0.48 19.52
N GLU A 460 -0.52 0.69 19.52
CA GLU A 460 0.06 1.27 18.29
C GLU A 460 1.30 0.49 17.80
N LEU A 461 2.15 -0.01 18.69
CA LEU A 461 3.24 -0.94 18.34
C LEU A 461 2.70 -2.21 17.66
N ASN A 462 1.58 -2.76 18.16
CA ASN A 462 0.91 -3.92 17.52
C ASN A 462 0.30 -3.62 16.16
N THR A 463 -0.01 -2.36 15.88
CA THR A 463 -0.64 -1.92 14.63
C THR A 463 0.39 -1.61 13.54
N SER A 464 1.61 -1.24 13.93
CA SER A 464 2.67 -0.86 13.01
C SER A 464 3.40 -2.09 12.46
N SER A 465 3.35 -2.30 11.14
CA SER A 465 4.06 -3.40 10.48
C SER A 465 5.57 -3.41 10.76
N PRO A 466 6.32 -2.28 10.66
CA PRO A 466 7.74 -2.27 11.02
C PRO A 466 8.01 -2.61 12.48
N ALA A 467 7.16 -2.13 13.41
CA ALA A 467 7.31 -2.45 14.82
C ALA A 467 7.04 -3.94 15.10
N VAL A 468 6.02 -4.51 14.46
CA VAL A 468 5.70 -5.95 14.60
C VAL A 468 6.84 -6.80 14.05
N ALA A 469 7.38 -6.48 12.87
CA ALA A 469 8.51 -7.19 12.28
C ALA A 469 9.74 -7.13 13.23
N PHE A 470 10.09 -5.95 13.71
CA PHE A 470 11.20 -5.77 14.65
C PHE A 470 11.01 -6.57 15.96
N LEU A 471 9.81 -6.56 16.54
CA LEU A 471 9.49 -7.27 17.77
C LEU A 471 9.42 -8.80 17.61
N GLN A 472 9.29 -9.33 16.41
CA GLN A 472 9.43 -10.77 16.14
C GLN A 472 10.88 -11.24 16.30
N GLU A 473 11.84 -10.39 16.01
CA GLU A 473 13.27 -10.67 16.13
C GLU A 473 13.84 -10.25 17.49
N TYR A 474 13.39 -9.11 18.02
CA TYR A 474 13.81 -8.60 19.31
C TYR A 474 12.84 -8.98 20.42
N SER A 475 13.28 -9.81 21.35
CA SER A 475 12.50 -10.21 22.52
C SER A 475 12.47 -9.11 23.60
N CYS A 476 11.60 -8.09 23.45
CA CYS A 476 11.39 -7.07 24.47
C CYS A 476 10.45 -7.59 25.58
N GLU A 477 11.00 -7.91 26.76
CA GLU A 477 10.22 -8.46 27.90
C GLU A 477 9.09 -7.52 28.35
N ARG A 478 9.34 -6.20 28.34
CA ARG A 478 8.35 -5.17 28.74
C ARG A 478 7.17 -5.18 27.80
N TYR A 479 7.43 -5.19 26.49
CA TYR A 479 6.37 -5.27 25.48
C TYR A 479 5.50 -6.50 25.67
N TYR A 480 6.09 -7.69 25.80
CA TYR A 480 5.33 -8.93 25.98
C TYR A 480 4.54 -8.95 27.28
N ARG A 481 5.07 -8.40 28.36
CA ARG A 481 4.37 -8.26 29.64
C ARG A 481 3.10 -7.42 29.49
N TYR A 482 3.22 -6.20 28.92
CA TYR A 482 2.08 -5.30 28.77
C TYR A 482 1.09 -5.80 27.72
N ASN A 483 1.55 -6.35 26.61
CA ASN A 483 0.69 -6.93 25.59
C ASN A 483 -0.16 -8.09 26.14
N LYS A 484 0.43 -8.94 26.95
CA LYS A 484 -0.30 -10.02 27.65
C LYS A 484 -1.35 -9.48 28.61
N GLU A 485 -1.05 -8.43 29.36
CA GLU A 485 -2.01 -7.77 30.26
C GLU A 485 -3.19 -7.17 29.49
N LEU A 486 -2.94 -6.57 28.33
CA LEU A 486 -4.00 -6.04 27.46
C LEU A 486 -4.93 -7.14 26.96
N LEU A 487 -4.39 -8.22 26.43
CA LEU A 487 -5.18 -9.37 25.96
C LEU A 487 -6.05 -9.98 27.07
N PHE A 488 -5.56 -10.03 28.30
CA PHE A 488 -6.36 -10.48 29.44
C PHE A 488 -7.50 -9.51 29.78
N ARG A 489 -7.27 -8.19 29.70
CA ARG A 489 -8.31 -7.19 29.96
C ARG A 489 -9.38 -7.19 28.87
N GLU A 490 -9.01 -7.31 27.62
CA GLU A 490 -9.95 -7.43 26.48
C GLU A 490 -10.81 -8.69 26.61
N ASN A 491 -10.21 -9.84 26.80
CA ASN A 491 -10.95 -11.10 27.02
C ASN A 491 -11.93 -11.02 28.20
N THR A 492 -11.53 -10.38 29.30
CA THR A 492 -12.40 -10.20 30.47
C THR A 492 -13.56 -9.27 30.14
N ARG A 493 -13.33 -8.20 29.38
CA ARG A 493 -14.36 -7.26 28.94
C ARG A 493 -15.36 -7.93 28.00
N ASP A 494 -14.87 -8.67 27.01
CA ASP A 494 -15.71 -9.42 26.06
C ASP A 494 -16.59 -10.46 26.77
N ILE A 495 -16.04 -11.17 27.75
CA ILE A 495 -16.80 -12.13 28.58
C ILE A 495 -17.87 -11.41 29.38
N LEU A 496 -17.57 -10.26 29.98
CA LEU A 496 -18.55 -9.48 30.75
C LEU A 496 -19.66 -8.87 29.87
N GLU A 497 -19.32 -8.43 28.65
CA GLU A 497 -20.31 -7.96 27.67
C GLU A 497 -21.23 -9.10 27.20
N ARG A 498 -20.68 -10.28 26.91
CA ARG A 498 -21.48 -11.47 26.58
C ARG A 498 -22.39 -11.91 27.72
N ILE A 499 -21.92 -11.84 28.96
CA ILE A 499 -22.75 -12.13 30.16
C ILE A 499 -23.88 -11.11 30.28
N ARG A 500 -23.63 -9.80 30.01
CA ARG A 500 -24.67 -8.76 30.02
C ARG A 500 -25.71 -8.91 28.92
N GLN A 501 -25.36 -9.51 27.79
CA GLN A 501 -26.29 -9.80 26.70
C GLN A 501 -27.14 -11.06 26.92
N LEU A 502 -26.77 -11.90 27.87
CA LEU A 502 -27.49 -13.12 28.25
C LEU A 502 -28.45 -12.94 29.43
N GLY A 503 -28.43 -11.80 30.10
CA GLY A 503 -29.35 -11.41 31.19
C GLY A 503 -30.24 -10.27 30.80
#